data_4306c724c2a926a208e1dcbd94e86911
#
_entry.id   4306c724c2a926a208e1dcbd94e86911
#
_cell.length_a   1.000
_cell.length_b   1.000
_cell.length_c   1.000
_cell.angle_alpha   90.00
_cell.angle_beta   90.00
_cell.angle_gamma   90.00
#
_symmetry.space_group_name_H-M   'P 1'
#
loop_
_entity.id
_entity.type
_entity.pdbx_description
1 polymer ?
#
loop_
_entity_poly.entity_id
_entity_poly.type
_entity_poly.pdbx_seq_one_letter_code
_entity_poly.pdbx_strand_id
1 'polypeptide(L)'
;LQTDPVSVQRPRPLVMSAGFSSKGRDFAAQAADALFTTVTELEQIPGLLADVAGYMAPYGRSMPVYAMGHVVCRPTRREAEEFFHYFAEEMADGEAREYHRQNRGVTAGDGEATLARPLDNRFTRSSGKGYEGTYPGSYPFVGTPDDVAAEMARMSEAGLSGSTVAFLDYLKEIPYFIEEVLPRLERMGLR
;
A
#
# COMPACT_ATOMS: atom_id res chain seq x y z
N LEU A 1 -3.49 13.42 -31.52
CA LEU A 1 -4.61 13.56 -30.59
C LEU A 1 -4.35 14.79 -29.71
N GLN A 2 -5.24 15.75 -29.76
CA GLN A 2 -5.20 16.91 -28.87
C GLN A 2 -6.28 16.75 -27.82
N THR A 3 -5.91 16.88 -26.55
CA THR A 3 -6.85 16.83 -25.44
C THR A 3 -7.24 18.25 -25.04
N ASP A 4 -8.50 18.45 -24.74
CA ASP A 4 -9.03 19.70 -24.25
C ASP A 4 -9.79 19.45 -22.93
N PRO A 5 -9.46 20.13 -21.84
CA PRO A 5 -8.44 21.18 -21.72
C PRO A 5 -7.01 20.63 -21.76
N VAL A 6 -6.08 21.44 -22.22
CA VAL A 6 -4.64 21.13 -22.17
C VAL A 6 -4.10 21.27 -20.74
N SER A 7 -3.12 20.44 -20.39
CA SER A 7 -2.47 20.52 -19.10
C SER A 7 -1.80 21.89 -18.87
N VAL A 8 -1.95 22.41 -17.65
CA VAL A 8 -1.24 23.62 -17.19
C VAL A 8 0.22 23.28 -16.82
N GLN A 9 0.46 22.07 -16.31
CA GLN A 9 1.80 21.59 -15.95
C GLN A 9 2.65 21.35 -17.20
N ARG A 10 3.93 21.68 -17.11
CA ARG A 10 4.92 21.49 -18.19
C ARG A 10 6.07 20.61 -17.71
N PRO A 11 6.57 19.69 -18.55
CA PRO A 11 6.10 19.37 -19.90
C PRO A 11 4.76 18.61 -19.93
N ARG A 12 4.33 17.98 -18.82
CA ARG A 12 3.08 17.24 -18.62
C ARG A 12 2.81 17.06 -17.12
N PRO A 13 1.61 16.62 -16.69
CA PRO A 13 1.36 16.14 -15.33
C PRO A 13 2.27 14.97 -14.97
N LEU A 14 2.55 14.83 -13.69
CA LEU A 14 3.19 13.62 -13.16
C LEU A 14 2.30 12.40 -13.40
N VAL A 15 2.91 11.32 -13.83
CA VAL A 15 2.23 10.04 -14.09
C VAL A 15 2.68 9.02 -13.06
N MET A 16 1.75 8.54 -12.27
CA MET A 16 1.96 7.39 -11.39
C MET A 16 1.32 6.16 -12.02
N SER A 17 2.08 5.08 -12.14
CA SER A 17 1.61 3.81 -12.67
C SER A 17 1.40 2.79 -11.55
N ALA A 18 0.30 2.04 -11.61
CA ALA A 18 0.02 0.90 -10.72
C ALA A 18 0.25 -0.44 -11.42
N GLY A 19 1.29 -0.53 -12.23
CA GLY A 19 1.63 -1.74 -12.99
C GLY A 19 2.19 -2.86 -12.12
N PHE A 20 1.47 -3.99 -12.00
CA PHE A 20 1.91 -5.16 -11.23
C PHE A 20 2.53 -6.26 -12.11
N SER A 21 2.04 -6.43 -13.34
CA SER A 21 2.59 -7.40 -14.28
C SER A 21 3.93 -6.95 -14.85
N SER A 22 4.69 -7.88 -15.41
CA SER A 22 5.95 -7.57 -16.11
C SER A 22 5.77 -6.51 -17.20
N LYS A 23 4.71 -6.60 -18.01
CA LYS A 23 4.36 -5.59 -19.02
C LYS A 23 4.00 -4.23 -18.39
N GLY A 24 3.26 -4.24 -17.27
CA GLY A 24 2.90 -3.03 -16.54
C GLY A 24 4.11 -2.34 -15.92
N ARG A 25 5.05 -3.10 -15.38
CA ARG A 25 6.32 -2.58 -14.83
C ARG A 25 7.23 -2.04 -15.92
N ASP A 26 7.33 -2.73 -17.04
CA ASP A 26 8.09 -2.24 -18.20
C ASP A 26 7.50 -0.94 -18.75
N PHE A 27 6.17 -0.86 -18.91
CA PHE A 27 5.48 0.38 -19.27
C PHE A 27 5.76 1.50 -18.25
N ALA A 28 5.67 1.21 -16.94
CA ALA A 28 5.99 2.18 -15.90
C ALA A 28 7.44 2.68 -16.02
N ALA A 29 8.38 1.78 -16.24
CA ALA A 29 9.79 2.10 -16.43
C ALA A 29 10.03 3.02 -17.63
N GLN A 30 9.26 2.87 -18.69
CA GLN A 30 9.36 3.72 -19.89
C GLN A 30 8.72 5.10 -19.71
N ALA A 31 7.55 5.18 -19.09
CA ALA A 31 6.64 6.34 -19.23
C ALA A 31 6.22 7.00 -17.91
N ALA A 32 6.30 6.29 -16.76
CA ALA A 32 5.84 6.83 -15.49
C ALA A 32 6.93 7.63 -14.76
N ASP A 33 6.48 8.51 -13.86
CA ASP A 33 7.33 9.28 -12.95
C ASP A 33 7.40 8.65 -11.57
N ALA A 34 6.45 7.77 -11.24
CA ALA A 34 6.38 7.03 -9.99
C ALA A 34 5.69 5.68 -10.19
N LEU A 35 6.05 4.69 -9.37
CA LEU A 35 5.36 3.42 -9.28
C LEU A 35 4.53 3.39 -7.99
N PHE A 36 3.28 2.97 -8.10
CA PHE A 36 2.42 2.62 -7.00
C PHE A 36 2.24 1.10 -6.96
N THR A 37 2.46 0.49 -5.80
CA THR A 37 2.44 -0.96 -5.67
C THR A 37 1.83 -1.41 -4.35
N THR A 38 1.82 -2.72 -4.12
CA THR A 38 1.34 -3.33 -2.89
C THR A 38 2.49 -3.98 -2.13
N VAL A 39 2.48 -3.80 -0.81
CA VAL A 39 3.39 -4.42 0.14
C VAL A 39 2.57 -4.86 1.33
N THR A 40 2.78 -6.08 1.82
CA THR A 40 2.11 -6.59 3.01
C THR A 40 3.07 -6.82 4.17
N GLU A 41 4.37 -6.92 3.90
CA GLU A 41 5.43 -7.12 4.89
C GLU A 41 6.64 -6.27 4.50
N LEU A 42 7.36 -5.72 5.49
CA LEU A 42 8.54 -4.88 5.25
C LEU A 42 9.67 -5.64 4.56
N GLU A 43 9.80 -6.92 4.84
CA GLU A 43 10.82 -7.81 4.28
C GLU A 43 10.72 -7.97 2.76
N GLN A 44 9.57 -7.66 2.19
CA GLN A 44 9.35 -7.70 0.73
C GLN A 44 9.97 -6.50 0.00
N ILE A 45 10.15 -5.38 0.71
CA ILE A 45 10.51 -4.09 0.09
C ILE A 45 11.88 -4.15 -0.62
N PRO A 46 12.96 -4.67 -0.03
CA PRO A 46 14.25 -4.71 -0.74
C PRO A 46 14.21 -5.50 -2.05
N GLY A 47 13.52 -6.66 -2.05
CA GLY A 47 13.35 -7.48 -3.25
C GLY A 47 12.50 -6.79 -4.31
N LEU A 48 11.43 -6.13 -3.90
CA LEU A 48 10.57 -5.32 -4.78
C LEU A 48 11.35 -4.18 -5.43
N LEU A 49 12.13 -3.43 -4.65
CA LEU A 49 12.93 -2.31 -5.17
C LEU A 49 14.03 -2.77 -6.13
N ALA A 50 14.66 -3.91 -5.84
CA ALA A 50 15.65 -4.52 -6.74
C ALA A 50 15.01 -4.93 -8.08
N ASP A 51 13.81 -5.52 -8.04
CA ASP A 51 13.07 -5.88 -9.24
C ASP A 51 12.67 -4.63 -10.06
N VAL A 52 12.13 -3.59 -9.42
CA VAL A 52 11.81 -2.31 -10.08
C VAL A 52 13.06 -1.70 -10.71
N ALA A 53 14.19 -1.70 -10.00
CA ALA A 53 15.46 -1.20 -10.53
C ALA A 53 15.89 -1.99 -11.78
N GLY A 54 15.66 -3.30 -11.83
CA GLY A 54 15.90 -4.14 -13.00
C GLY A 54 15.11 -3.69 -14.23
N TYR A 55 13.83 -3.34 -14.08
CA TYR A 55 13.03 -2.80 -15.19
C TYR A 55 13.47 -1.39 -15.62
N MET A 56 14.01 -0.59 -14.68
CA MET A 56 14.46 0.78 -14.96
C MET A 56 15.82 0.84 -15.66
N ALA A 57 16.69 -0.13 -15.40
CA ALA A 57 18.08 -0.14 -15.88
C ALA A 57 18.23 0.02 -17.40
N PRO A 58 17.44 -0.66 -18.27
CA PRO A 58 17.53 -0.51 -19.72
C PRO A 58 17.26 0.91 -20.21
N TYR A 59 16.51 1.69 -19.43
CA TYR A 59 16.13 3.07 -19.75
C TYR A 59 17.02 4.13 -19.09
N GLY A 60 18.01 3.70 -18.28
CA GLY A 60 18.88 4.61 -17.54
C GLY A 60 18.13 5.50 -16.55
N ARG A 61 17.02 5.03 -15.98
CA ARG A 61 16.12 5.78 -15.13
C ARG A 61 16.06 5.22 -13.71
N SER A 62 15.57 6.02 -12.80
CA SER A 62 15.07 5.62 -11.48
C SER A 62 13.75 6.31 -11.22
N MET A 63 12.89 5.74 -10.36
CA MET A 63 11.65 6.40 -9.97
C MET A 63 11.31 6.09 -8.51
N PRO A 64 10.60 7.00 -7.82
CA PRO A 64 10.07 6.74 -6.49
C PRO A 64 9.02 5.63 -6.54
N VAL A 65 9.02 4.79 -5.50
CA VAL A 65 8.06 3.71 -5.32
C VAL A 65 7.22 3.98 -4.08
N TYR A 66 5.92 3.93 -4.24
CA TYR A 66 4.93 4.12 -3.19
C TYR A 66 4.13 2.85 -3.00
N ALA A 67 3.74 2.58 -1.76
CA ALA A 67 2.88 1.45 -1.43
C ALA A 67 1.52 1.90 -0.89
N MET A 68 0.55 0.99 -0.96
CA MET A 68 -0.74 1.19 -0.31
C MET A 68 -0.66 0.78 1.15
N GLY A 69 -1.06 1.70 2.03
CA GLY A 69 -1.21 1.42 3.46
C GLY A 69 -2.63 1.66 3.94
N HIS A 70 -3.00 0.96 4.99
CA HIS A 70 -4.25 1.24 5.67
C HIS A 70 -4.00 1.42 7.17
N VAL A 71 -4.65 2.42 7.75
CA VAL A 71 -4.35 2.88 9.11
C VAL A 71 -5.48 2.54 10.05
N VAL A 72 -5.12 1.91 11.16
CA VAL A 72 -5.98 1.75 12.34
C VAL A 72 -5.23 2.31 13.54
N CYS A 73 -5.44 3.60 13.79
CA CYS A 73 -4.78 4.34 14.86
C CYS A 73 -5.76 4.60 16.01
N ARG A 74 -5.42 4.19 17.22
CA ARG A 74 -6.23 4.37 18.42
C ARG A 74 -5.35 4.82 19.59
N PRO A 75 -5.95 5.38 20.65
CA PRO A 75 -5.21 5.81 21.85
C PRO A 75 -4.37 4.70 22.47
N THR A 76 -4.81 3.46 22.41
CA THR A 76 -4.08 2.30 22.92
C THR A 76 -3.92 1.23 21.84
N ARG A 77 -2.83 0.45 21.96
CA ARG A 77 -2.56 -0.68 21.05
C ARG A 77 -3.71 -1.71 21.11
N ARG A 78 -4.23 -1.99 22.29
CA ARG A 78 -5.34 -2.92 22.47
C ARG A 78 -6.58 -2.49 21.70
N GLU A 79 -6.98 -1.21 21.80
CA GLU A 79 -8.13 -0.69 21.05
C GLU A 79 -7.91 -0.75 19.53
N ALA A 80 -6.70 -0.49 19.06
CA ALA A 80 -6.38 -0.59 17.65
C ALA A 80 -6.48 -2.04 17.14
N GLU A 81 -5.93 -2.99 17.88
CA GLU A 81 -5.98 -4.41 17.52
C GLU A 81 -7.41 -4.97 17.60
N GLU A 82 -8.16 -4.66 18.66
CA GLU A 82 -9.57 -5.05 18.82
C GLU A 82 -10.42 -4.49 17.64
N PHE A 83 -10.23 -3.23 17.28
CA PHE A 83 -10.97 -2.63 16.15
C PHE A 83 -10.55 -3.25 14.81
N PHE A 84 -9.26 -3.51 14.64
CA PHE A 84 -8.78 -4.21 13.44
C PHE A 84 -9.43 -5.58 13.29
N HIS A 85 -9.44 -6.40 14.35
CA HIS A 85 -10.09 -7.71 14.33
C HIS A 85 -11.59 -7.63 14.11
N TYR A 86 -12.25 -6.66 14.73
CA TYR A 86 -13.69 -6.45 14.57
C TYR A 86 -14.09 -6.27 13.10
N PHE A 87 -13.54 -5.27 12.42
CA PHE A 87 -13.94 -5.05 11.04
C PHE A 87 -13.38 -6.09 10.07
N ALA A 88 -12.26 -6.62 10.41
CA ALA A 88 -11.52 -7.53 9.58
C ALA A 88 -12.06 -8.96 9.60
N GLU A 89 -12.58 -9.41 10.72
CA GLU A 89 -13.05 -10.78 10.92
C GLU A 89 -14.57 -10.84 11.11
N GLU A 90 -15.11 -10.02 12.04
CA GLU A 90 -16.52 -10.11 12.43
C GLU A 90 -17.44 -9.45 11.40
N MET A 91 -17.03 -8.30 10.85
CA MET A 91 -17.82 -7.53 9.89
C MET A 91 -17.49 -7.84 8.44
N ALA A 92 -16.57 -8.76 8.20
CA ALA A 92 -16.16 -9.07 6.84
C ALA A 92 -17.25 -9.81 6.05
N ASP A 93 -17.56 -9.27 4.88
CA ASP A 93 -18.55 -9.82 3.98
C ASP A 93 -18.05 -11.13 3.32
N GLY A 94 -18.74 -12.25 3.62
CA GLY A 94 -18.39 -13.56 3.07
C GLY A 94 -18.57 -13.65 1.55
N GLU A 95 -19.55 -12.96 0.98
CA GLU A 95 -19.78 -12.94 -0.46
C GLU A 95 -18.71 -12.14 -1.19
N ALA A 96 -18.32 -10.99 -0.63
CA ALA A 96 -17.21 -10.20 -1.16
C ALA A 96 -15.88 -10.96 -1.11
N ARG A 97 -15.63 -11.72 -0.04
CA ARG A 97 -14.45 -12.61 0.06
C ARG A 97 -14.43 -13.65 -1.04
N GLU A 98 -15.56 -14.33 -1.27
CA GLU A 98 -15.67 -15.35 -2.30
C GLU A 98 -15.50 -14.73 -3.70
N TYR A 99 -16.11 -13.58 -3.95
CA TYR A 99 -15.93 -12.84 -5.20
C TYR A 99 -14.46 -12.49 -5.45
N HIS A 100 -13.76 -11.95 -4.45
CA HIS A 100 -12.34 -11.64 -4.57
C HIS A 100 -11.49 -12.89 -4.80
N ARG A 101 -11.80 -14.00 -4.13
CA ARG A 101 -11.12 -15.28 -4.33
C ARG A 101 -11.25 -15.80 -5.75
N GLN A 102 -12.45 -15.74 -6.30
CA GLN A 102 -12.75 -16.20 -7.68
C GLN A 102 -12.07 -15.32 -8.73
N ASN A 103 -11.99 -14.00 -8.51
CA ASN A 103 -11.45 -13.05 -9.48
C ASN A 103 -9.93 -12.89 -9.40
N ARG A 104 -9.26 -13.39 -8.39
CA ARG A 104 -7.78 -13.32 -8.26
C ARG A 104 -7.06 -13.96 -9.46
N GLY A 105 -7.61 -15.00 -10.05
CA GLY A 105 -7.07 -15.64 -11.25
C GLY A 105 -7.29 -14.87 -12.55
N VAL A 106 -8.29 -13.97 -12.58
CA VAL A 106 -8.64 -13.22 -13.80
C VAL A 106 -7.86 -11.91 -13.92
N THR A 107 -7.49 -11.31 -12.78
CA THR A 107 -6.72 -10.05 -12.74
C THR A 107 -5.21 -10.27 -12.79
N ALA A 108 -4.73 -11.48 -12.49
CA ALA A 108 -3.34 -11.88 -12.67
C ALA A 108 -3.12 -12.31 -14.13
N GLY A 109 -3.12 -11.37 -15.06
CA GLY A 109 -2.70 -11.65 -16.44
C GLY A 109 -1.31 -12.27 -16.44
N ASP A 110 -1.17 -13.36 -17.22
CA ASP A 110 0.10 -14.06 -17.51
C ASP A 110 0.75 -14.89 -16.37
N GLY A 111 -0.05 -15.45 -15.46
CA GLY A 111 0.38 -16.62 -14.68
C GLY A 111 1.41 -16.35 -13.57
N GLU A 112 1.83 -15.13 -13.32
CA GLU A 112 2.68 -14.81 -12.18
C GLU A 112 1.84 -14.48 -10.95
N ALA A 113 1.84 -15.43 -10.05
CA ALA A 113 1.09 -15.51 -8.81
C ALA A 113 1.47 -14.46 -7.74
N THR A 114 1.77 -13.23 -8.10
CA THR A 114 2.12 -12.18 -7.14
C THR A 114 0.91 -11.73 -6.30
N LEU A 115 -0.31 -11.96 -6.80
CA LEU A 115 -1.55 -11.68 -6.08
C LEU A 115 -2.24 -12.94 -5.52
N ALA A 116 -1.71 -14.14 -5.81
CA ALA A 116 -2.32 -15.41 -5.40
C ALA A 116 -1.84 -15.92 -4.03
N ARG A 117 -0.94 -15.20 -3.35
CA ARG A 117 -0.64 -15.52 -1.95
C ARG A 117 -1.79 -15.02 -1.07
N PRO A 118 -2.26 -15.84 -0.13
CA PRO A 118 -3.08 -15.33 0.96
C PRO A 118 -2.38 -14.09 1.52
N LEU A 119 -3.13 -13.02 1.77
CA LEU A 119 -2.59 -11.83 2.41
C LEU A 119 -2.28 -12.16 3.86
N ASP A 120 -1.23 -12.96 4.04
CA ASP A 120 -0.72 -13.35 5.33
C ASP A 120 0.16 -12.21 5.83
N ASN A 121 -0.38 -11.36 6.69
CA ASN A 121 0.36 -10.32 7.37
C ASN A 121 0.46 -10.63 8.86
N ARG A 122 1.30 -9.90 9.59
CA ARG A 122 1.58 -10.14 11.02
C ARG A 122 0.33 -10.18 11.90
N PHE A 123 -0.76 -9.51 11.52
CA PHE A 123 -2.02 -9.48 12.27
C PHE A 123 -2.90 -10.68 11.94
N THR A 124 -2.81 -11.22 10.74
CA THR A 124 -3.59 -12.39 10.33
C THR A 124 -2.97 -13.71 10.77
N ARG A 125 -1.64 -13.77 10.88
CA ARG A 125 -0.92 -14.96 11.41
C ARG A 125 -1.30 -15.29 12.84
N SER A 126 -1.60 -14.27 13.65
CA SER A 126 -1.96 -14.47 15.05
C SER A 126 -3.35 -15.07 15.26
N SER A 127 -4.26 -14.90 14.31
CA SER A 127 -5.64 -15.40 14.40
C SER A 127 -5.84 -16.84 13.89
N GLY A 128 -4.85 -17.38 13.17
CA GLY A 128 -4.95 -18.71 12.54
C GLY A 128 -5.98 -18.79 11.41
N LYS A 129 -6.64 -17.69 11.09
CA LYS A 129 -7.60 -17.56 10.01
C LYS A 129 -6.94 -16.79 8.86
N GLY A 130 -6.74 -17.44 7.73
CA GLY A 130 -6.22 -16.79 6.52
C GLY A 130 -7.02 -15.53 6.22
N TYR A 131 -6.34 -14.40 6.12
CA TYR A 131 -6.99 -13.11 6.10
C TYR A 131 -7.39 -12.71 4.69
N GLU A 132 -8.66 -12.80 4.39
CA GLU A 132 -9.20 -12.45 3.08
C GLU A 132 -10.07 -11.17 3.10
N GLY A 133 -10.09 -10.43 4.17
CA GLY A 133 -11.13 -9.45 4.45
C GLY A 133 -10.74 -7.99 4.59
N THR A 134 -9.47 -7.62 4.64
CA THR A 134 -9.07 -6.21 4.56
C THR A 134 -8.50 -5.89 3.20
N TYR A 135 -8.34 -4.60 2.93
CA TYR A 135 -7.80 -4.03 1.71
C TYR A 135 -6.68 -4.88 1.10
N PRO A 136 -6.98 -5.72 0.08
CA PRO A 136 -6.00 -6.63 -0.48
C PRO A 136 -4.75 -5.90 -0.95
N GLY A 137 -3.59 -6.31 -0.44
CA GLY A 137 -2.32 -5.72 -0.83
C GLY A 137 -1.94 -4.43 -0.13
N SER A 138 -2.68 -3.98 0.90
CA SER A 138 -2.28 -2.82 1.69
C SER A 138 -1.48 -3.23 2.93
N TYR A 139 -0.48 -2.41 3.26
CA TYR A 139 0.29 -2.57 4.49
C TYR A 139 -0.53 -2.10 5.70
N PRO A 140 -0.71 -2.91 6.75
CA PRO A 140 -1.49 -2.53 7.91
C PRO A 140 -0.67 -1.71 8.91
N PHE A 141 -0.98 -0.44 9.06
CA PHE A 141 -0.47 0.42 10.14
C PHE A 141 -1.46 0.38 11.32
N VAL A 142 -1.23 -0.51 12.26
CA VAL A 142 -2.14 -0.75 13.39
C VAL A 142 -1.45 -0.47 14.71
N GLY A 143 -2.03 0.40 15.54
CA GLY A 143 -1.48 0.70 16.87
C GLY A 143 -1.80 2.09 17.37
N THR A 144 -0.99 2.53 18.32
CA THR A 144 -0.99 3.92 18.82
C THR A 144 -0.40 4.88 17.78
N PRO A 145 -0.54 6.21 17.95
CA PRO A 145 0.13 7.17 17.08
C PRO A 145 1.65 6.98 16.99
N ASP A 146 2.30 6.59 18.09
CA ASP A 146 3.74 6.30 18.08
C ASP A 146 4.07 5.01 17.32
N ASP A 147 3.24 3.97 17.45
CA ASP A 147 3.39 2.72 16.69
C ASP A 147 3.24 2.96 15.19
N VAL A 148 2.20 3.69 14.79
CA VAL A 148 1.91 4.00 13.37
C VAL A 148 3.05 4.83 12.77
N ALA A 149 3.52 5.87 13.46
CA ALA A 149 4.62 6.70 12.99
C ALA A 149 5.93 5.89 12.88
N ALA A 150 6.25 5.07 13.87
CA ALA A 150 7.43 4.21 13.85
C ALA A 150 7.39 3.19 12.70
N GLU A 151 6.22 2.63 12.40
CA GLU A 151 6.05 1.67 11.32
C GLU A 151 6.19 2.34 9.93
N MET A 152 5.69 3.58 9.78
CA MET A 152 5.90 4.37 8.57
C MET A 152 7.38 4.74 8.39
N ALA A 153 8.09 5.04 9.48
CA ALA A 153 9.53 5.27 9.45
C ALA A 153 10.28 4.02 8.96
N ARG A 154 9.97 2.85 9.49
CA ARG A 154 10.57 1.58 9.05
C ARG A 154 10.31 1.29 7.56
N MET A 155 9.12 1.61 7.07
CA MET A 155 8.80 1.49 5.64
C MET A 155 9.67 2.41 4.78
N SER A 156 9.89 3.65 5.22
CA SER A 156 10.79 4.60 4.57
C SER A 156 12.26 4.16 4.64
N GLU A 157 12.73 3.67 5.80
CA GLU A 157 14.08 3.10 5.97
C GLU A 157 14.32 1.90 5.07
N ALA A 158 13.29 1.09 4.81
CA ALA A 158 13.35 -0.03 3.86
C ALA A 158 13.44 0.42 2.39
N GLY A 159 13.28 1.73 2.11
CA GLY A 159 13.52 2.37 0.81
C GLY A 159 12.29 2.78 0.01
N LEU A 160 11.07 2.65 0.55
CA LEU A 160 9.89 3.21 -0.10
C LEU A 160 9.88 4.73 0.02
N SER A 161 9.42 5.39 -1.03
CA SER A 161 9.34 6.86 -1.10
C SER A 161 8.12 7.42 -0.37
N GLY A 162 7.18 6.56 0.01
CA GLY A 162 6.00 6.92 0.77
C GLY A 162 4.90 5.87 0.69
N SER A 163 3.79 6.16 1.37
CA SER A 163 2.60 5.34 1.39
C SER A 163 1.36 6.20 1.20
N THR A 164 0.37 5.67 0.48
CA THR A 164 -0.99 6.18 0.64
C THR A 164 -1.56 5.67 1.96
N VAL A 165 -2.50 6.40 2.51
CA VAL A 165 -3.20 6.00 3.72
C VAL A 165 -4.69 5.90 3.45
N ALA A 166 -5.25 4.74 3.76
CA ALA A 166 -6.68 4.49 3.73
C ALA A 166 -7.20 4.30 5.15
N PHE A 167 -8.44 4.69 5.38
CA PHE A 167 -9.13 4.60 6.67
C PHE A 167 -10.49 3.93 6.46
N LEU A 168 -11.04 3.32 7.50
CA LEU A 168 -12.39 2.78 7.45
C LEU A 168 -13.45 3.90 7.56
N ASP A 169 -13.24 4.85 8.49
CA ASP A 169 -14.09 6.03 8.69
C ASP A 169 -13.27 7.31 8.52
N TYR A 170 -13.26 7.84 7.30
CA TYR A 170 -12.46 9.02 6.95
C TYR A 170 -12.82 10.24 7.78
N LEU A 171 -14.09 10.40 8.14
CA LEU A 171 -14.55 11.59 8.89
C LEU A 171 -14.02 11.60 10.33
N LYS A 172 -13.84 10.44 10.93
CA LYS A 172 -13.34 10.32 12.31
C LYS A 172 -11.83 10.10 12.37
N GLU A 173 -11.31 9.31 11.46
CA GLU A 173 -9.92 8.83 11.57
C GLU A 173 -8.91 9.79 10.95
N ILE A 174 -9.26 10.53 9.89
CA ILE A 174 -8.35 11.54 9.32
C ILE A 174 -8.01 12.67 10.32
N PRO A 175 -8.97 13.31 11.01
CA PRO A 175 -8.62 14.32 11.99
C PRO A 175 -7.66 13.82 13.06
N TYR A 176 -7.92 12.63 13.62
CA TYR A 176 -7.07 12.03 14.62
C TYR A 176 -5.66 11.71 14.08
N PHE A 177 -5.57 11.20 12.85
CA PHE A 177 -4.29 10.97 12.19
C PHE A 177 -3.49 12.25 11.96
N ILE A 178 -4.18 13.33 11.54
CA ILE A 178 -3.56 14.64 11.32
C ILE A 178 -3.03 15.22 12.63
N GLU A 179 -3.82 15.13 13.70
CA GLU A 179 -3.47 15.71 14.99
C GLU A 179 -2.37 14.91 15.70
N GLU A 180 -2.40 13.58 15.60
CA GLU A 180 -1.55 12.73 16.41
C GLU A 180 -0.38 12.13 15.64
N VAL A 181 -0.56 11.67 14.41
CA VAL A 181 0.50 10.96 13.67
C VAL A 181 1.37 11.92 12.86
N LEU A 182 0.78 12.86 12.13
CA LEU A 182 1.57 13.74 11.26
C LEU A 182 2.65 14.54 12.00
N PRO A 183 2.41 15.13 13.21
CA PRO A 183 3.47 15.83 13.92
C PRO A 183 4.63 14.92 14.35
N ARG A 184 4.37 13.62 14.53
CA ARG A 184 5.41 12.63 14.81
C ARG A 184 6.28 12.37 13.57
N LEU A 185 5.64 12.21 12.42
CA LEU A 185 6.34 12.04 11.13
C LEU A 185 7.18 13.27 10.77
N GLU A 186 6.66 14.48 11.03
CA GLU A 186 7.39 15.73 10.83
C GLU A 186 8.65 15.80 11.70
N ARG A 187 8.56 15.42 12.98
CA ARG A 187 9.73 15.33 13.87
C ARG A 187 10.76 14.30 13.42
N MET A 188 10.33 13.25 12.71
CA MET A 188 11.22 12.23 12.12
C MET A 188 11.78 12.65 10.76
N GLY A 189 11.38 13.81 10.21
CA GLY A 189 11.82 14.27 8.89
C GLY A 189 11.20 13.50 7.74
N LEU A 190 10.05 12.84 7.96
CA LEU A 190 9.33 12.04 6.95
C LEU A 190 8.23 12.82 6.24
N ARG A 191 8.07 14.08 6.56
CA ARG A 191 7.15 15.01 5.93
C ARG A 191 7.71 16.43 5.95
#